data_96ba4f50ce4816ff2d591cb7a7b92882
#
_entry.id   96ba4f50ce4816ff2d591cb7a7b92882
#
_cell.length_a   1.000
_cell.length_b   1.000
_cell.length_c   1.000
_cell.angle_alpha   90.00
_cell.angle_beta   90.00
_cell.angle_gamma   90.00
#
_symmetry.space_group_name_H-M   'P 1'
#
loop_
_entity.id
_entity.type
_entity.pdbx_description
1 polymer ?
#
loop_
_entity_poly.entity_id
_entity_poly.type
_entity_poly.pdbx_seq_one_letter_code
_entity_poly.pdbx_strand_id
1 'polypeptide(L)'
;MKKLLLLLLIAGTSAFAQVSTVTRNPASYTQDVFAYKGSRILQVDEVSSPGNEENEFIFSKVEKYAKPDVMYFQRFTKRGSQWALSASTEIRHDGIISTANNRKAFTDVDKNKSIDALFIYELNDAQLKQQSIHLLFSQGSKIYSIAAAKSDNYASNKYSDNFAELSPNVKSSVMAYWNKLDKADK
;
A
#
# COMPACT_ATOMS: atom_id res chain seq x y z
N MET A 1 55.61 18.71 29.88
CA MET A 1 54.90 17.52 29.34
C MET A 1 53.45 17.86 29.14
N LYS A 2 53.04 18.14 27.89
CA LYS A 2 51.66 18.49 27.52
C LYS A 2 50.90 17.20 27.20
N LYS A 3 49.87 16.87 27.99
CA LYS A 3 48.97 15.73 27.71
C LYS A 3 47.97 16.16 26.68
N LEU A 4 48.09 15.58 25.47
CA LEU A 4 47.14 15.75 24.37
C LEU A 4 45.94 14.81 24.62
N LEU A 5 44.77 15.40 24.97
CA LEU A 5 43.51 14.67 25.15
C LEU A 5 42.87 14.50 23.76
N LEU A 6 42.94 13.29 23.21
CA LEU A 6 42.32 12.95 21.94
C LEU A 6 40.83 12.66 22.18
N LEU A 7 39.98 13.62 21.85
CA LEU A 7 38.52 13.45 21.90
C LEU A 7 38.07 12.69 20.66
N LEU A 8 37.76 11.40 20.80
CA LEU A 8 37.19 10.56 19.75
C LEU A 8 35.73 10.94 19.59
N LEU A 9 35.39 11.76 18.57
CA LEU A 9 34.01 12.00 18.13
C LEU A 9 33.51 10.73 17.44
N ILE A 10 32.74 9.91 18.14
CA ILE A 10 31.97 8.83 17.52
C ILE A 10 30.77 9.50 16.85
N ALA A 11 30.91 9.82 15.56
CA ALA A 11 29.78 10.18 14.71
C ALA A 11 28.93 8.92 14.54
N GLY A 12 27.87 8.80 15.33
CA GLY A 12 26.85 7.78 15.17
C GLY A 12 26.15 7.98 13.82
N THR A 13 26.56 7.23 12.79
CA THR A 13 25.80 7.13 11.57
C THR A 13 24.49 6.44 11.90
N SER A 14 23.39 7.20 11.90
CA SER A 14 22.05 6.64 11.93
C SER A 14 21.91 5.80 10.66
N ALA A 15 22.10 4.50 10.78
CA ALA A 15 21.74 3.57 9.70
C ALA A 15 20.24 3.68 9.52
N PHE A 16 19.80 4.44 8.53
CA PHE A 16 18.42 4.39 8.06
C PHE A 16 18.23 2.99 7.50
N ALA A 17 17.42 2.20 8.18
CA ALA A 17 17.06 0.88 7.73
C ALA A 17 16.32 1.03 6.39
N GLN A 18 16.93 0.51 5.34
CA GLN A 18 16.46 0.66 3.97
C GLN A 18 15.31 -0.32 3.73
N VAL A 19 14.16 0.18 3.29
CA VAL A 19 13.07 -0.63 2.76
C VAL A 19 13.46 -1.07 1.36
N SER A 20 13.55 -2.38 1.14
CA SER A 20 13.78 -2.95 -0.20
C SER A 20 12.44 -3.32 -0.82
N THR A 21 12.20 -2.87 -2.04
CA THR A 21 10.97 -3.17 -2.80
C THR A 21 11.30 -3.71 -4.17
N VAL A 22 10.58 -4.76 -4.58
CA VAL A 22 10.68 -5.33 -5.92
C VAL A 22 9.26 -5.53 -6.46
N THR A 23 8.94 -4.91 -7.59
CA THR A 23 7.72 -5.23 -8.34
C THR A 23 7.97 -6.51 -9.14
N ARG A 24 7.18 -7.55 -8.87
CA ARG A 24 7.33 -8.87 -9.47
C ARG A 24 6.48 -9.03 -10.74
N ASN A 25 6.88 -9.97 -11.59
CA ASN A 25 6.05 -10.38 -12.72
C ASN A 25 4.85 -11.18 -12.20
N PRO A 26 3.60 -10.73 -12.41
CA PRO A 26 2.40 -11.43 -11.94
C PRO A 26 2.29 -12.88 -12.45
N ALA A 27 2.83 -13.19 -13.62
CA ALA A 27 2.78 -14.52 -14.22
C ALA A 27 3.59 -15.58 -13.44
N SER A 28 4.48 -15.18 -12.54
CA SER A 28 5.26 -16.10 -11.70
C SER A 28 4.54 -16.50 -10.39
N TYR A 29 3.35 -15.94 -10.13
CA TYR A 29 2.60 -16.18 -8.91
C TYR A 29 1.44 -17.14 -9.17
N THR A 30 1.35 -18.17 -8.33
CA THR A 30 0.27 -19.19 -8.38
C THR A 30 -0.49 -19.23 -7.07
N GLN A 31 -1.73 -19.70 -7.11
CA GLN A 31 -2.56 -19.86 -5.92
C GLN A 31 -2.07 -20.96 -4.97
N ASP A 32 -1.18 -21.83 -5.41
CA ASP A 32 -0.56 -22.87 -4.57
C ASP A 32 0.38 -22.29 -3.51
N VAL A 33 1.02 -21.16 -3.81
CA VAL A 33 1.94 -20.48 -2.87
C VAL A 33 1.22 -19.38 -2.08
N PHE A 34 0.40 -18.60 -2.80
CA PHE A 34 -0.37 -17.53 -2.22
C PHE A 34 -1.85 -17.76 -2.52
N ALA A 35 -2.63 -18.11 -1.50
CA ALA A 35 -4.07 -18.33 -1.65
C ALA A 35 -4.80 -17.00 -1.91
N TYR A 36 -4.38 -16.27 -2.97
CA TYR A 36 -5.02 -15.02 -3.36
C TYR A 36 -6.39 -15.28 -3.98
N LYS A 37 -7.30 -14.32 -3.82
CA LYS A 37 -8.63 -14.31 -4.44
C LYS A 37 -8.52 -13.79 -5.88
N GLY A 38 -9.58 -14.07 -6.66
CA GLY A 38 -9.64 -13.63 -8.06
C GLY A 38 -8.91 -14.58 -9.01
N SER A 39 -9.11 -14.38 -10.29
CA SER A 39 -8.57 -15.22 -11.37
C SER A 39 -7.38 -14.57 -12.10
N ARG A 40 -7.13 -13.28 -11.85
CA ARG A 40 -6.13 -12.50 -12.58
C ARG A 40 -5.39 -11.54 -11.67
N ILE A 41 -4.09 -11.71 -11.53
CA ILE A 41 -3.23 -10.77 -10.82
C ILE A 41 -2.95 -9.56 -11.71
N LEU A 42 -3.05 -8.36 -11.11
CA LEU A 42 -2.73 -7.07 -11.74
C LEU A 42 -1.33 -6.58 -11.34
N GLN A 43 -0.99 -6.74 -10.07
CA GLN A 43 0.22 -6.19 -9.49
C GLN A 43 0.66 -7.05 -8.31
N VAL A 44 1.97 -7.21 -8.18
CA VAL A 44 2.61 -7.79 -7.00
C VAL A 44 3.79 -6.92 -6.60
N ASP A 45 3.86 -6.59 -5.32
CA ASP A 45 5.01 -5.91 -4.73
C ASP A 45 5.54 -6.72 -3.55
N GLU A 46 6.76 -7.21 -3.68
CA GLU A 46 7.53 -7.82 -2.61
C GLU A 46 8.28 -6.73 -1.85
N VAL A 47 8.13 -6.70 -0.53
CA VAL A 47 8.71 -5.66 0.31
C VAL A 47 9.33 -6.28 1.56
N SER A 48 10.61 -6.03 1.77
CA SER A 48 11.32 -6.43 2.98
C SER A 48 11.49 -5.25 3.92
N SER A 49 11.12 -5.45 5.18
CA SER A 49 11.25 -4.44 6.23
C SER A 49 12.62 -4.43 6.89
N PRO A 50 12.95 -3.34 7.59
CA PRO A 50 14.12 -3.27 8.47
C PRO A 50 14.16 -4.35 9.56
N GLY A 51 13.01 -4.90 9.92
CA GLY A 51 12.87 -6.00 10.89
C GLY A 51 12.99 -7.40 10.28
N ASN A 52 13.43 -7.52 9.00
CA ASN A 52 13.46 -8.76 8.23
C ASN A 52 12.07 -9.41 8.04
N GLU A 53 11.01 -8.61 8.15
CA GLU A 53 9.68 -9.05 7.77
C GLU A 53 9.55 -8.98 6.24
N GLU A 54 9.20 -10.08 5.60
CA GLU A 54 8.92 -10.12 4.17
C GLU A 54 7.40 -10.04 3.96
N ASN A 55 6.97 -9.16 3.05
CA ASN A 55 5.58 -8.97 2.70
C ASN A 55 5.40 -9.03 1.19
N GLU A 56 4.29 -9.65 0.77
CA GLU A 56 3.78 -9.59 -0.60
C GLU A 56 2.45 -8.88 -0.62
N PHE A 57 2.34 -7.84 -1.44
CA PHE A 57 1.10 -7.11 -1.67
C PHE A 57 0.57 -7.47 -3.05
N ILE A 58 -0.57 -8.14 -3.08
CA ILE A 58 -1.16 -8.66 -4.32
C ILE A 58 -2.46 -7.92 -4.61
N PHE A 59 -2.54 -7.31 -5.79
CA PHE A 59 -3.79 -6.85 -6.39
C PHE A 59 -4.23 -7.86 -7.44
N SER A 60 -5.44 -8.37 -7.30
CA SER A 60 -6.04 -9.31 -8.24
C SER A 60 -7.48 -8.95 -8.53
N LYS A 61 -8.01 -9.47 -9.61
CA LYS A 61 -9.38 -9.24 -10.05
C LYS A 61 -10.08 -10.55 -10.36
N VAL A 62 -11.39 -10.48 -10.41
CA VAL A 62 -12.22 -11.48 -11.08
C VAL A 62 -11.95 -11.51 -12.58
N GLU A 63 -12.65 -12.34 -13.31
CA GLU A 63 -12.53 -12.45 -14.75
C GLU A 63 -12.76 -11.11 -15.47
N LYS A 64 -12.09 -10.96 -16.61
CA LYS A 64 -12.23 -9.77 -17.43
C LYS A 64 -13.69 -9.62 -17.89
N TYR A 65 -14.21 -8.40 -17.80
CA TYR A 65 -15.60 -8.05 -18.14
C TYR A 65 -16.68 -8.54 -17.14
N ALA A 66 -16.31 -9.08 -15.98
CA ALA A 66 -17.27 -9.35 -14.93
C ALA A 66 -18.00 -8.06 -14.49
N LYS A 67 -19.27 -8.19 -14.13
CA LYS A 67 -20.10 -7.10 -13.60
C LYS A 67 -20.77 -7.56 -12.31
N PRO A 68 -20.54 -6.85 -11.19
CA PRO A 68 -19.62 -5.73 -11.03
C PRO A 68 -18.15 -6.14 -11.24
N ASP A 69 -17.30 -5.19 -11.59
CA ASP A 69 -15.85 -5.39 -11.51
C ASP A 69 -15.45 -5.51 -10.05
N VAL A 70 -14.66 -6.52 -9.71
CA VAL A 70 -14.23 -6.81 -8.35
C VAL A 70 -12.72 -6.90 -8.30
N MET A 71 -12.11 -6.10 -7.45
CA MET A 71 -10.68 -6.13 -7.16
C MET A 71 -10.44 -6.53 -5.72
N TYR A 72 -9.47 -7.39 -5.52
CA TYR A 72 -8.98 -7.78 -4.21
C TYR A 72 -7.62 -7.16 -3.98
N PHE A 73 -7.41 -6.62 -2.79
CA PHE A 73 -6.10 -6.32 -2.25
C PHE A 73 -5.83 -7.30 -1.11
N GLN A 74 -4.65 -7.91 -1.13
CA GLN A 74 -4.23 -8.88 -0.14
C GLN A 74 -2.77 -8.66 0.24
N ARG A 75 -2.51 -8.65 1.54
CA ARG A 75 -1.17 -8.65 2.11
C ARG A 75 -0.88 -10.04 2.67
N PHE A 76 0.20 -10.61 2.21
CA PHE A 76 0.78 -11.82 2.78
C PHE A 76 2.06 -11.45 3.50
N THR A 77 2.24 -12.01 4.70
CA THR A 77 3.45 -11.81 5.50
C THR A 77 4.10 -13.16 5.73
N LYS A 78 5.41 -13.23 5.54
CA LYS A 78 6.15 -14.47 5.74
C LYS A 78 6.35 -14.73 7.24
N ARG A 79 5.97 -15.92 7.67
CA ARG A 79 6.14 -16.41 9.02
C ARG A 79 6.95 -17.72 8.98
N GLY A 80 8.23 -17.63 9.36
CA GLY A 80 9.16 -18.73 9.15
C GLY A 80 9.34 -19.00 7.64
N SER A 81 9.01 -20.21 7.18
CA SER A 81 9.07 -20.58 5.76
C SER A 81 7.74 -20.44 5.01
N GLN A 82 6.66 -20.02 5.67
CA GLN A 82 5.32 -20.00 5.10
C GLN A 82 4.78 -18.59 4.95
N TRP A 83 4.03 -18.34 3.86
CA TRP A 83 3.26 -17.14 3.66
C TRP A 83 1.88 -17.24 4.29
N ALA A 84 1.50 -16.24 5.05
CA ALA A 84 0.19 -16.16 5.69
C ALA A 84 -0.53 -14.89 5.27
N LEU A 85 -1.81 -15.00 4.91
CA LEU A 85 -2.66 -13.83 4.65
C LEU A 85 -2.79 -13.02 5.96
N SER A 86 -2.31 -11.78 5.94
CA SER A 86 -2.33 -10.89 7.10
C SER A 86 -3.40 -9.81 7.01
N ALA A 87 -3.72 -9.32 5.80
CA ALA A 87 -4.78 -8.36 5.57
C ALA A 87 -5.43 -8.58 4.19
N SER A 88 -6.72 -8.29 4.06
CA SER A 88 -7.44 -8.40 2.79
C SER A 88 -8.62 -7.44 2.76
N THR A 89 -8.88 -6.86 1.59
CA THR A 89 -10.12 -6.14 1.30
C THR A 89 -10.61 -6.45 -0.10
N GLU A 90 -11.91 -6.28 -0.30
CA GLU A 90 -12.60 -6.44 -1.57
C GLU A 90 -13.19 -5.09 -1.98
N ILE A 91 -13.00 -4.72 -3.21
CA ILE A 91 -13.48 -3.47 -3.80
C ILE A 91 -14.40 -3.86 -4.97
N ARG A 92 -15.64 -3.36 -4.95
CA ARG A 92 -16.65 -3.61 -5.99
C ARG A 92 -17.04 -2.31 -6.66
N HIS A 93 -17.20 -2.34 -7.98
CA HIS A 93 -17.64 -1.20 -8.75
C HIS A 93 -18.36 -1.64 -10.03
N ASP A 94 -19.46 -0.96 -10.40
CA ASP A 94 -20.22 -1.26 -11.62
C ASP A 94 -19.50 -0.85 -12.91
N GLY A 95 -18.50 0.03 -12.80
CA GLY A 95 -17.60 0.42 -13.87
C GLY A 95 -16.29 -0.38 -13.87
N ILE A 96 -15.17 0.30 -13.99
CA ILE A 96 -13.83 -0.31 -14.08
C ILE A 96 -12.97 0.17 -12.93
N ILE A 97 -12.35 -0.75 -12.21
CA ILE A 97 -11.37 -0.46 -11.16
C ILE A 97 -9.98 -0.51 -11.80
N SER A 98 -9.16 0.52 -11.60
CA SER A 98 -7.79 0.57 -12.11
C SER A 98 -6.79 0.79 -10.99
N THR A 99 -5.67 0.07 -11.01
CA THR A 99 -4.54 0.34 -10.11
C THR A 99 -3.63 1.40 -10.73
N ALA A 100 -3.13 2.31 -9.92
CA ALA A 100 -2.09 3.26 -10.31
C ALA A 100 -0.72 2.73 -9.88
N ASN A 101 -0.15 1.81 -10.65
CA ASN A 101 1.03 1.01 -10.31
C ASN A 101 2.26 1.80 -9.85
N ASN A 102 2.40 3.05 -10.26
CA ASN A 102 3.49 3.95 -9.90
C ASN A 102 3.15 4.88 -8.71
N ARG A 103 1.89 4.86 -8.24
CA ARG A 103 1.42 5.69 -7.12
C ARG A 103 1.30 4.81 -5.86
N LYS A 104 2.45 4.46 -5.31
CA LYS A 104 2.55 3.64 -4.10
C LYS A 104 3.73 4.10 -3.25
N ALA A 105 3.67 3.81 -1.95
CA ALA A 105 4.77 4.07 -1.04
C ALA A 105 4.82 2.98 0.03
N PHE A 106 6.03 2.65 0.47
CA PHE A 106 6.30 1.70 1.54
C PHE A 106 7.14 2.40 2.59
N THR A 107 6.75 2.26 3.84
CA THR A 107 7.35 3.01 4.94
C THR A 107 7.19 2.25 6.26
N ASP A 108 7.85 2.69 7.29
CA ASP A 108 7.67 2.29 8.68
C ASP A 108 7.48 3.59 9.49
N VAL A 109 6.27 4.16 9.37
CA VAL A 109 5.96 5.49 9.93
C VAL A 109 6.01 5.51 11.45
N ASP A 110 5.53 4.46 12.08
CA ASP A 110 5.46 4.32 13.53
C ASP A 110 6.72 3.69 14.14
N LYS A 111 7.72 3.35 13.30
CA LYS A 111 9.02 2.76 13.67
C LYS A 111 8.90 1.44 14.44
N ASN A 112 7.87 0.68 14.12
CA ASN A 112 7.64 -0.64 14.73
C ASN A 112 8.38 -1.78 14.02
N LYS A 113 9.17 -1.46 12.96
CA LYS A 113 9.93 -2.36 12.09
C LYS A 113 9.08 -3.22 11.17
N SER A 114 7.78 -3.00 11.10
CA SER A 114 6.87 -3.59 10.13
C SER A 114 6.62 -2.61 8.98
N ILE A 115 6.25 -3.12 7.81
CA ILE A 115 5.97 -2.27 6.65
C ILE A 115 4.54 -1.75 6.70
N ASP A 116 4.43 -0.42 6.56
CA ASP A 116 3.20 0.26 6.20
C ASP A 116 3.20 0.51 4.69
N ALA A 117 2.10 0.23 4.00
CA ALA A 117 2.01 0.36 2.55
C ALA A 117 0.84 1.24 2.13
N LEU A 118 1.11 2.16 1.20
CA LEU A 118 0.10 3.02 0.57
C LEU A 118 0.00 2.66 -0.92
N PHE A 119 -1.23 2.55 -1.41
CA PHE A 119 -1.54 2.29 -2.81
C PHE A 119 -2.66 3.20 -3.28
N ILE A 120 -2.61 3.59 -4.54
CA ILE A 120 -3.67 4.35 -5.18
C ILE A 120 -4.39 3.47 -6.19
N TYR A 121 -5.71 3.55 -6.19
CA TYR A 121 -6.56 2.98 -7.22
C TYR A 121 -7.67 3.96 -7.59
N GLU A 122 -8.30 3.72 -8.73
CA GLU A 122 -9.30 4.59 -9.30
C GLU A 122 -10.56 3.78 -9.64
N LEU A 123 -11.71 4.40 -9.44
CA LEU A 123 -12.99 3.91 -9.94
C LEU A 123 -13.35 4.72 -11.17
N ASN A 124 -13.57 4.02 -12.28
CA ASN A 124 -13.83 4.60 -13.57
C ASN A 124 -15.20 4.14 -14.09
N ASP A 125 -15.84 4.92 -14.94
CA ASP A 125 -17.01 4.46 -15.69
C ASP A 125 -16.63 3.43 -16.78
N ALA A 126 -17.61 2.97 -17.53
CA ALA A 126 -17.41 2.01 -18.61
C ALA A 126 -16.56 2.55 -19.78
N GLN A 127 -16.39 3.86 -19.89
CA GLN A 127 -15.56 4.56 -20.87
C GLN A 127 -14.17 4.90 -20.34
N LEU A 128 -13.77 4.35 -19.18
CA LEU A 128 -12.50 4.62 -18.49
C LEU A 128 -12.34 6.07 -18.00
N LYS A 129 -13.43 6.82 -17.86
CA LYS A 129 -13.37 8.15 -17.25
C LYS A 129 -13.40 8.02 -15.75
N GLN A 130 -12.40 8.60 -15.08
CA GLN A 130 -12.28 8.59 -13.64
C GLN A 130 -13.51 9.20 -12.97
N GLN A 131 -14.09 8.46 -12.01
CA GLN A 131 -15.20 8.89 -11.18
C GLN A 131 -14.73 9.25 -9.77
N SER A 132 -13.76 8.50 -9.26
CA SER A 132 -13.14 8.76 -7.96
C SER A 132 -11.74 8.18 -7.88
N ILE A 133 -10.93 8.76 -7.00
CA ILE A 133 -9.61 8.27 -6.64
C ILE A 133 -9.61 7.83 -5.20
N HIS A 134 -8.89 6.77 -4.91
CA HIS A 134 -8.85 6.12 -3.61
C HIS A 134 -7.41 5.86 -3.19
N LEU A 135 -7.13 6.09 -1.91
CA LEU A 135 -5.93 5.61 -1.24
C LEU A 135 -6.32 4.43 -0.36
N LEU A 136 -5.55 3.36 -0.45
CA LEU A 136 -5.57 2.22 0.44
C LEU A 136 -4.29 2.23 1.26
N PHE A 137 -4.43 2.21 2.59
CA PHE A 137 -3.32 2.15 3.54
C PHE A 137 -3.40 0.85 4.32
N SER A 138 -2.33 0.05 4.25
CA SER A 138 -2.20 -1.23 4.95
C SER A 138 -1.18 -1.11 6.06
N GLN A 139 -1.61 -1.33 7.31
CA GLN A 139 -0.77 -1.35 8.51
C GLN A 139 -1.04 -2.62 9.31
N GLY A 140 -0.05 -3.47 9.44
CA GLY A 140 -0.23 -4.77 10.09
C GLY A 140 -1.35 -5.59 9.44
N SER A 141 -2.36 -5.96 10.23
CA SER A 141 -3.55 -6.68 9.76
C SER A 141 -4.73 -5.76 9.39
N LYS A 142 -4.57 -4.45 9.48
CA LYS A 142 -5.63 -3.48 9.22
C LYS A 142 -5.45 -2.79 7.88
N ILE A 143 -6.58 -2.46 7.28
CA ILE A 143 -6.67 -1.68 6.03
C ILE A 143 -7.54 -0.46 6.31
N TYR A 144 -7.05 0.69 5.87
CA TYR A 144 -7.71 1.99 5.96
C TYR A 144 -7.84 2.57 4.57
N SER A 145 -8.80 3.44 4.36
CA SER A 145 -8.97 4.10 3.06
C SER A 145 -9.36 5.55 3.15
N ILE A 146 -8.98 6.29 2.12
CA ILE A 146 -9.44 7.65 1.83
C ILE A 146 -9.95 7.63 0.39
N ALA A 147 -11.05 8.32 0.13
CA ALA A 147 -11.60 8.49 -1.21
C ALA A 147 -11.96 9.95 -1.47
N ALA A 148 -11.84 10.38 -2.72
CA ALA A 148 -12.35 11.66 -3.20
C ALA A 148 -13.02 11.48 -4.56
N ALA A 149 -14.17 12.14 -4.77
CA ALA A 149 -14.98 11.99 -5.96
C ALA A 149 -14.76 13.14 -6.96
N LYS A 150 -14.83 12.83 -8.25
CA LYS A 150 -14.78 13.83 -9.31
C LYS A 150 -16.01 14.74 -9.31
N SER A 151 -17.16 14.23 -8.88
CA SER A 151 -18.43 14.95 -8.85
C SER A 151 -18.40 16.24 -7.99
N ASP A 152 -17.51 16.29 -6.99
CA ASP A 152 -17.25 17.47 -6.16
C ASP A 152 -15.89 18.11 -6.42
N ASN A 153 -15.29 17.81 -7.57
CA ASN A 153 -13.93 18.24 -7.95
C ASN A 153 -12.87 17.86 -6.92
N TYR A 154 -13.02 16.67 -6.30
CA TYR A 154 -12.13 16.12 -5.26
C TYR A 154 -12.02 16.97 -3.99
N ALA A 155 -13.03 17.83 -3.74
CA ALA A 155 -13.01 18.76 -2.61
C ALA A 155 -13.20 18.08 -1.26
N SER A 156 -13.99 16.99 -1.23
CA SER A 156 -14.32 16.28 -0.01
C SER A 156 -13.60 14.95 0.08
N ASN A 157 -13.13 14.61 1.29
CA ASN A 157 -12.56 13.29 1.56
C ASN A 157 -13.59 12.42 2.32
N LYS A 158 -13.71 11.17 1.88
CA LYS A 158 -14.41 10.11 2.62
C LYS A 158 -13.38 9.16 3.21
N TYR A 159 -13.54 8.80 4.46
CA TYR A 159 -12.62 7.92 5.19
C TYR A 159 -13.32 6.61 5.54
N SER A 160 -12.56 5.51 5.64
CA SER A 160 -13.06 4.28 6.26
C SER A 160 -13.40 4.50 7.74
N ASP A 161 -14.35 3.74 8.27
CA ASP A 161 -14.86 3.89 9.64
C ASP A 161 -13.73 3.77 10.68
N ASN A 162 -12.77 2.88 10.42
CA ASN A 162 -11.63 2.66 11.28
C ASN A 162 -10.48 3.69 11.11
N PHE A 163 -10.59 4.66 10.20
CA PHE A 163 -9.52 5.63 9.93
C PHE A 163 -9.19 6.49 11.17
N ALA A 164 -10.15 6.68 12.05
CA ALA A 164 -9.95 7.39 13.32
C ALA A 164 -9.04 6.66 14.31
N GLU A 165 -8.85 5.34 14.15
CA GLU A 165 -7.99 4.51 15.00
C GLU A 165 -6.49 4.70 14.74
N LEU A 166 -6.12 5.33 13.60
CA LEU A 166 -4.73 5.63 13.29
C LEU A 166 -4.12 6.56 14.33
N SER A 167 -2.90 6.25 14.77
CA SER A 167 -2.15 7.14 15.64
C SER A 167 -1.92 8.50 14.94
N PRO A 168 -1.80 9.62 15.70
CA PRO A 168 -1.66 10.95 15.10
C PRO A 168 -0.52 11.07 14.09
N ASN A 169 0.63 10.45 14.37
CA ASN A 169 1.79 10.50 13.47
C ASN A 169 1.54 9.74 12.17
N VAL A 170 0.96 8.54 12.25
CA VAL A 170 0.62 7.73 11.07
C VAL A 170 -0.44 8.45 10.24
N LYS A 171 -1.50 8.94 10.89
CA LYS A 171 -2.55 9.72 10.22
C LYS A 171 -1.99 10.94 9.49
N SER A 172 -1.10 11.69 10.14
CA SER A 172 -0.44 12.86 9.54
C SER A 172 0.38 12.48 8.30
N SER A 173 1.13 11.37 8.34
CA SER A 173 1.93 10.87 7.22
C SER A 173 1.05 10.44 6.05
N VAL A 174 -0.02 9.67 6.31
CA VAL A 174 -0.98 9.23 5.30
C VAL A 174 -1.66 10.44 4.63
N MET A 175 -2.08 11.42 5.42
CA MET A 175 -2.69 12.66 4.91
C MET A 175 -1.70 13.50 4.12
N ALA A 176 -0.43 13.57 4.54
CA ALA A 176 0.61 14.28 3.78
C ALA A 176 0.84 13.66 2.40
N TYR A 177 0.84 12.32 2.30
CA TYR A 177 0.89 11.61 1.01
C TYR A 177 -0.36 11.91 0.17
N TRP A 178 -1.55 11.75 0.74
CA TRP A 178 -2.84 11.99 0.07
C TRP A 178 -2.98 13.41 -0.49
N ASN A 179 -2.55 14.42 0.28
CA ASN A 179 -2.67 15.83 -0.10
C ASN A 179 -1.68 16.25 -1.21
N LYS A 180 -0.59 15.49 -1.40
CA LYS A 180 0.37 15.73 -2.49
C LYS A 180 -0.04 15.09 -3.81
N LEU A 181 -1.05 14.20 -3.80
CA LEU A 181 -1.50 13.55 -5.03
C LEU A 181 -2.19 14.55 -5.96
N ASP A 182 -1.81 14.52 -7.22
CA ASP A 182 -2.64 15.03 -8.29
C ASP A 182 -3.80 14.04 -8.49
N LYS A 183 -5.00 14.45 -8.13
CA LYS A 183 -6.18 13.59 -8.09
C LYS A 183 -6.95 13.57 -9.41
N ALA A 184 -6.74 14.59 -10.24
CA ALA A 184 -7.38 14.65 -11.55
C ALA A 184 -6.63 13.79 -12.56
N ASP A 185 -7.37 13.09 -13.40
CA ASP A 185 -6.85 12.51 -14.63
C ASP A 185 -6.32 13.62 -15.53
N LYS A 186 -5.11 13.48 -16.04
CA LYS A 186 -4.51 14.40 -17.03
C LYS A 186 -4.77 13.91 -18.43
#